data_eb4c85a08754891987fadf5280af2b49
#
_entry.id   eb4c85a08754891987fadf5280af2b49
#
_cell.length_a   1.000
_cell.length_b   1.000
_cell.length_c   1.000
_cell.angle_alpha   90.00
_cell.angle_beta   90.00
_cell.angle_gamma   90.00
#
_symmetry.space_group_name_H-M   'P 1'
#
loop_
_entity.id
_entity.type
_entity.pdbx_description
1 polymer ?
#
loop_
_entity_poly.entity_id
_entity_poly.type
_entity_poly.pdbx_seq_one_letter_code
_entity_poly.pdbx_strand_id
1 'polypeptide(L)'
;HVSYGKNDEERNDLLENKALLNSISTLVSEKFLLINLRPQAFQSHVSSFSPVSSTAEAILSKMDLINSKVCKHDPTKTLILDLFDRIIKEAIGIVKMLNLGLANDAYGSWRTLHEAECIIKLLIEGGDDLQRVYLKHIVYNNAFREAIEDKDATDQIFIQMKAEMKNKGLKSKDMKKYIEYGWLYSSNSFDSTNPAFKLNFRDGVQKAAKLSKYSVWYEAASELSHSSPVFFYSREEYFIELATIGLYDVLERIEDMFYKYMERYGVITQI
;
A
#
# COMPACT_ATOMS: atom_id res chain seq x y z
N HIS A 1 5.02 -6.81 33.07
CA HIS A 1 5.90 -6.89 34.27
C HIS A 1 7.26 -7.53 33.98
N VAL A 2 7.38 -8.46 33.03
CA VAL A 2 8.66 -9.11 32.66
C VAL A 2 9.71 -8.13 32.14
N SER A 3 9.30 -6.96 31.65
CA SER A 3 10.21 -5.92 31.13
C SER A 3 10.82 -5.01 32.20
N TYR A 4 10.45 -5.16 33.46
CA TYR A 4 10.88 -4.27 34.54
C TYR A 4 11.93 -4.87 35.49
N GLY A 5 12.47 -6.06 35.19
CA GLY A 5 13.63 -6.59 35.90
C GLY A 5 14.82 -5.64 35.79
N LYS A 6 15.45 -5.30 36.91
CA LYS A 6 16.52 -4.30 36.98
C LYS A 6 17.85 -4.82 36.45
N ASN A 7 18.01 -6.13 36.35
CA ASN A 7 19.19 -6.81 35.80
C ASN A 7 18.79 -8.10 35.07
N ASP A 8 19.73 -8.69 34.35
CA ASP A 8 19.47 -9.88 33.55
C ASP A 8 19.14 -11.12 34.39
N GLU A 9 19.60 -11.20 35.64
CA GLU A 9 19.33 -12.26 36.58
C GLU A 9 17.86 -12.22 37.06
N GLU A 10 17.36 -11.06 37.47
CA GLU A 10 15.95 -10.86 37.80
C GLU A 10 15.02 -11.14 36.61
N ARG A 11 15.47 -10.82 35.39
CA ARG A 11 14.72 -11.09 34.18
C ARG A 11 14.63 -12.58 33.89
N ASN A 12 15.71 -13.33 34.08
CA ASN A 12 15.76 -14.77 33.91
C ASN A 12 14.91 -15.49 34.97
N ASP A 13 14.97 -15.07 36.23
CA ASP A 13 14.12 -15.61 37.30
C ASP A 13 12.62 -15.40 37.00
N LEU A 14 12.25 -14.26 36.44
CA LEU A 14 10.87 -13.97 36.01
C LEU A 14 10.45 -14.90 34.85
N LEU A 15 11.34 -15.17 33.91
CA LEU A 15 11.06 -16.06 32.76
C LEU A 15 10.99 -17.52 33.15
N GLU A 16 11.73 -17.94 34.17
CA GLU A 16 11.69 -19.34 34.72
C GLU A 16 10.50 -19.57 35.64
N ASN A 17 9.82 -18.51 36.08
CA ASN A 17 8.64 -18.64 36.95
C ASN A 17 7.43 -19.16 36.18
N LYS A 18 7.23 -20.48 36.17
CA LYS A 18 6.12 -21.15 35.47
C LYS A 18 4.72 -20.62 35.90
N ALA A 19 4.54 -20.27 37.17
CA ALA A 19 3.26 -19.74 37.65
C ALA A 19 2.96 -18.35 37.02
N LEU A 20 3.97 -17.48 36.93
CA LEU A 20 3.85 -16.17 36.27
C LEU A 20 3.60 -16.32 34.78
N LEU A 21 4.34 -17.21 34.10
CA LEU A 21 4.15 -17.48 32.67
C LEU A 21 2.75 -18.02 32.38
N ASN A 22 2.23 -18.91 33.21
CA ASN A 22 0.88 -19.43 33.09
C ASN A 22 -0.16 -18.31 33.31
N SER A 23 0.03 -17.43 34.28
CA SER A 23 -0.86 -16.31 34.53
C SER A 23 -0.87 -15.31 33.36
N ILE A 24 0.31 -15.03 32.77
CA ILE A 24 0.44 -14.19 31.57
C ILE A 24 -0.25 -14.85 30.39
N SER A 25 -0.02 -16.15 30.18
CA SER A 25 -0.64 -16.93 29.11
C SER A 25 -2.17 -16.95 29.23
N THR A 26 -2.70 -17.13 30.43
CA THR A 26 -4.16 -17.06 30.71
C THR A 26 -4.71 -15.67 30.41
N LEU A 27 -4.06 -14.61 30.90
CA LEU A 27 -4.46 -13.22 30.63
C LEU A 27 -4.43 -12.87 29.14
N VAL A 28 -3.41 -13.32 28.41
CA VAL A 28 -3.30 -13.11 26.96
C VAL A 28 -4.40 -13.88 26.26
N SER A 29 -4.66 -15.14 26.65
CA SER A 29 -5.73 -15.97 26.08
C SER A 29 -7.12 -15.38 26.36
N GLU A 30 -7.38 -14.90 27.56
CA GLU A 30 -8.64 -14.25 27.93
C GLU A 30 -8.85 -12.94 27.14
N LYS A 31 -7.81 -12.11 27.00
CA LYS A 31 -7.89 -10.90 26.18
C LYS A 31 -8.04 -11.23 24.70
N PHE A 32 -7.36 -12.26 24.20
CA PHE A 32 -7.52 -12.72 22.84
C PHE A 32 -8.94 -13.27 22.60
N LEU A 33 -9.51 -14.01 23.57
CA LEU A 33 -10.90 -14.47 23.53
C LEU A 33 -11.87 -13.29 23.62
N LEU A 34 -11.61 -12.26 24.42
CA LEU A 34 -12.43 -11.04 24.50
C LEU A 34 -12.39 -10.24 23.19
N ILE A 35 -11.22 -10.17 22.53
CA ILE A 35 -11.10 -9.58 21.20
C ILE A 35 -11.90 -10.40 20.18
N ASN A 36 -11.84 -11.73 20.26
CA ASN A 36 -12.59 -12.63 19.39
C ASN A 36 -14.08 -12.78 19.75
N LEU A 37 -14.50 -12.41 20.98
CA LEU A 37 -15.90 -12.42 21.40
C LEU A 37 -16.64 -11.08 21.14
N ARG A 38 -15.91 -10.01 20.88
CA ARG A 38 -16.48 -8.78 20.29
C ARG A 38 -17.11 -8.97 18.89
N PRO A 39 -16.82 -10.03 18.12
CA PRO A 39 -17.36 -10.28 16.80
C PRO A 39 -18.86 -10.54 16.70
N GLN A 40 -19.62 -10.62 17.77
CA GLN A 40 -21.09 -10.78 17.59
C GLN A 40 -21.76 -9.56 16.97
N ALA A 41 -21.26 -8.36 17.24
CA ALA A 41 -21.66 -7.17 16.51
C ALA A 41 -21.06 -7.13 15.09
N PHE A 42 -19.88 -7.72 14.89
CA PHE A 42 -19.15 -7.81 13.64
C PHE A 42 -19.62 -8.94 12.72
N GLN A 43 -20.12 -10.06 13.23
CA GLN A 43 -20.63 -11.17 12.41
C GLN A 43 -21.76 -10.75 11.49
N SER A 44 -22.50 -9.70 11.83
CA SER A 44 -23.49 -9.10 10.93
C SER A 44 -22.85 -8.41 9.72
N HIS A 45 -21.57 -8.00 9.80
CA HIS A 45 -20.84 -7.36 8.70
C HIS A 45 -19.98 -8.34 7.90
N VAL A 46 -19.64 -9.52 8.45
CA VAL A 46 -18.81 -10.54 7.75
C VAL A 46 -19.47 -11.01 6.45
N SER A 47 -20.79 -11.11 6.40
CA SER A 47 -21.51 -11.42 5.17
C SER A 47 -21.38 -10.32 4.09
N SER A 48 -21.05 -9.09 4.47
CA SER A 48 -20.87 -7.97 3.55
C SER A 48 -19.53 -8.00 2.80
N PHE A 49 -18.54 -8.77 3.26
CA PHE A 49 -17.22 -8.87 2.62
C PHE A 49 -17.11 -10.03 1.63
N SER A 50 -18.13 -10.85 1.46
CA SER A 50 -18.15 -11.93 0.45
C SER A 50 -17.86 -11.42 -0.97
N PRO A 51 -18.42 -10.28 -1.44
CA PRO A 51 -18.08 -9.74 -2.76
C PRO A 51 -16.59 -9.40 -2.91
N VAL A 52 -15.96 -8.87 -1.86
CA VAL A 52 -14.51 -8.56 -1.86
C VAL A 52 -13.68 -9.82 -2.07
N SER A 53 -14.01 -10.89 -1.35
CA SER A 53 -13.30 -12.17 -1.50
C SER A 53 -13.51 -12.78 -2.88
N SER A 54 -14.74 -12.74 -3.43
CA SER A 54 -15.00 -13.28 -4.77
C SER A 54 -14.34 -12.48 -5.88
N THR A 55 -14.29 -11.15 -5.79
CA THR A 55 -13.56 -10.30 -6.74
C THR A 55 -12.06 -10.57 -6.65
N ALA A 56 -11.51 -10.68 -5.44
CA ALA A 56 -10.10 -10.99 -5.22
C ALA A 56 -9.72 -12.36 -5.83
N GLU A 57 -10.51 -13.40 -5.58
CA GLU A 57 -10.29 -14.73 -6.12
C GLU A 57 -10.40 -14.74 -7.66
N ALA A 58 -11.37 -14.02 -8.23
CA ALA A 58 -11.54 -13.89 -9.67
C ALA A 58 -10.32 -13.22 -10.33
N ILE A 59 -9.79 -12.16 -9.73
CA ILE A 59 -8.58 -11.48 -10.22
C ILE A 59 -7.37 -12.40 -10.10
N LEU A 60 -7.13 -13.01 -8.93
CA LEU A 60 -5.96 -13.88 -8.71
C LEU A 60 -5.94 -15.08 -9.67
N SER A 61 -7.08 -15.74 -9.87
CA SER A 61 -7.17 -16.87 -10.80
C SER A 61 -6.87 -16.49 -12.26
N LYS A 62 -7.23 -15.28 -12.66
CA LYS A 62 -6.93 -14.76 -14.00
C LYS A 62 -5.47 -14.28 -14.11
N MET A 63 -4.88 -13.76 -13.03
CA MET A 63 -3.46 -13.41 -12.99
C MET A 63 -2.56 -14.60 -13.24
N ASP A 64 -2.87 -15.78 -12.68
CA ASP A 64 -2.14 -17.02 -12.95
C ASP A 64 -2.18 -17.39 -14.44
N LEU A 65 -3.33 -17.19 -15.08
CA LEU A 65 -3.48 -17.41 -16.53
C LEU A 65 -2.64 -16.43 -17.33
N ILE A 66 -2.56 -15.15 -16.95
CA ILE A 66 -1.72 -14.14 -17.61
C ILE A 66 -0.24 -14.49 -17.44
N ASN A 67 0.19 -14.79 -16.22
CA ASN A 67 1.57 -15.13 -15.92
C ASN A 67 2.07 -16.30 -16.77
N SER A 68 1.19 -17.23 -17.15
CA SER A 68 1.52 -18.34 -18.04
C SER A 68 1.64 -17.93 -19.51
N LYS A 69 0.96 -16.86 -19.94
CA LYS A 69 0.87 -16.41 -21.36
C LYS A 69 1.72 -15.18 -21.66
N VAL A 70 1.89 -14.28 -20.69
CA VAL A 70 2.68 -13.05 -20.87
C VAL A 70 4.15 -13.35 -20.67
N CYS A 71 4.99 -12.94 -21.63
CA CYS A 71 6.44 -13.16 -21.59
C CYS A 71 7.03 -12.82 -20.22
N LYS A 72 7.56 -13.84 -19.53
CA LYS A 72 8.25 -13.76 -18.23
C LYS A 72 9.48 -12.83 -18.21
N HIS A 73 9.83 -12.21 -19.33
CA HIS A 73 11.02 -11.40 -19.51
C HIS A 73 10.73 -9.91 -19.78
N ASP A 74 9.46 -9.47 -19.66
CA ASP A 74 9.12 -8.06 -19.81
C ASP A 74 8.92 -7.42 -18.42
N PRO A 75 9.90 -6.63 -17.92
CA PRO A 75 9.82 -6.03 -16.58
C PRO A 75 8.61 -5.10 -16.39
N THR A 76 8.12 -4.47 -17.47
CA THR A 76 6.97 -3.57 -17.38
C THR A 76 5.67 -4.33 -17.11
N LYS A 77 5.51 -5.47 -17.75
CA LYS A 77 4.34 -6.34 -17.53
C LYS A 77 4.37 -6.98 -16.16
N THR A 78 5.55 -7.46 -15.74
CA THR A 78 5.75 -7.98 -14.39
C THR A 78 5.40 -6.94 -13.35
N LEU A 79 5.86 -5.69 -13.49
CA LEU A 79 5.54 -4.59 -12.58
C LEU A 79 4.02 -4.41 -12.40
N ILE A 80 3.26 -4.40 -13.49
CA ILE A 80 1.79 -4.20 -13.40
C ILE A 80 1.11 -5.37 -12.70
N LEU A 81 1.52 -6.61 -13.00
CA LEU A 81 0.97 -7.80 -12.34
C LEU A 81 1.33 -7.83 -10.85
N ASP A 82 2.56 -7.50 -10.49
CA ASP A 82 3.00 -7.41 -9.09
C ASP A 82 2.22 -6.34 -8.32
N LEU A 83 1.88 -5.22 -8.96
CA LEU A 83 1.05 -4.19 -8.35
C LEU A 83 -0.39 -4.67 -8.14
N PHE A 84 -0.99 -5.40 -9.09
CA PHE A 84 -2.31 -6.00 -8.89
C PHE A 84 -2.28 -7.03 -7.75
N ASP A 85 -1.30 -7.92 -7.72
CA ASP A 85 -1.12 -8.91 -6.64
C ASP A 85 -1.03 -8.22 -5.27
N ARG A 86 -0.21 -7.17 -5.17
CA ARG A 86 -0.08 -6.38 -3.95
C ARG A 86 -1.40 -5.75 -3.52
N ILE A 87 -2.11 -5.10 -4.45
CA ILE A 87 -3.41 -4.47 -4.18
C ILE A 87 -4.42 -5.49 -3.64
N ILE A 88 -4.49 -6.67 -4.24
CA ILE A 88 -5.41 -7.72 -3.78
C ILE A 88 -5.02 -8.24 -2.39
N LYS A 89 -3.74 -8.45 -2.13
CA LYS A 89 -3.25 -8.86 -0.80
C LYS A 89 -3.55 -7.82 0.28
N GLU A 90 -3.37 -6.53 -0.01
CA GLU A 90 -3.75 -5.44 0.89
C GLU A 90 -5.27 -5.42 1.15
N ALA A 91 -6.09 -5.58 0.11
CA ALA A 91 -7.54 -5.64 0.25
C ALA A 91 -7.99 -6.80 1.15
N ILE A 92 -7.41 -8.00 0.97
CA ILE A 92 -7.65 -9.16 1.83
C ILE A 92 -7.19 -8.87 3.27
N GLY A 93 -6.06 -8.19 3.43
CA GLY A 93 -5.55 -7.75 4.74
C GLY A 93 -6.54 -6.85 5.47
N ILE A 94 -7.09 -5.85 4.77
CA ILE A 94 -8.11 -4.93 5.33
C ILE A 94 -9.34 -5.70 5.79
N VAL A 95 -9.88 -6.63 4.98
CA VAL A 95 -11.01 -7.48 5.37
C VAL A 95 -10.72 -8.27 6.65
N LYS A 96 -9.52 -8.88 6.74
CA LYS A 96 -9.11 -9.63 7.92
C LYS A 96 -9.01 -8.74 9.16
N MET A 97 -8.46 -7.54 9.04
CA MET A 97 -8.38 -6.56 10.13
C MET A 97 -9.76 -6.12 10.58
N LEU A 98 -10.67 -5.81 9.67
CA LEU A 98 -12.06 -5.47 9.96
C LEU A 98 -12.77 -6.63 10.69
N ASN A 99 -12.58 -7.86 10.24
CA ASN A 99 -13.15 -9.06 10.89
C ASN A 99 -12.60 -9.30 12.31
N LEU A 100 -11.40 -8.81 12.61
CA LEU A 100 -10.78 -8.89 13.93
C LEU A 100 -11.12 -7.68 14.84
N GLY A 101 -11.90 -6.71 14.36
CA GLY A 101 -12.20 -5.48 15.09
C GLY A 101 -11.04 -4.48 15.12
N LEU A 102 -10.07 -4.59 14.21
CA LEU A 102 -8.91 -3.70 14.10
C LEU A 102 -9.21 -2.56 13.10
N ALA A 103 -10.23 -1.76 13.41
CA ALA A 103 -10.75 -0.74 12.50
C ALA A 103 -9.71 0.33 12.13
N ASN A 104 -8.91 0.76 13.10
CA ASN A 104 -7.88 1.77 12.90
C ASN A 104 -6.80 1.25 11.93
N ASP A 105 -6.33 0.02 12.16
CA ASP A 105 -5.31 -0.61 11.31
C ASP A 105 -5.85 -0.86 9.91
N ALA A 106 -7.11 -1.29 9.80
CA ALA A 106 -7.80 -1.48 8.53
C ALA A 106 -7.88 -0.17 7.73
N TYR A 107 -8.24 0.93 8.38
CA TYR A 107 -8.31 2.23 7.73
C TYR A 107 -6.92 2.81 7.40
N GLY A 108 -5.94 2.60 8.27
CA GLY A 108 -4.54 2.91 7.98
C GLY A 108 -4.01 2.15 6.74
N SER A 109 -4.34 0.86 6.62
CA SER A 109 -3.99 0.02 5.47
C SER A 109 -4.72 0.43 4.20
N TRP A 110 -5.96 0.92 4.29
CA TRP A 110 -6.65 1.52 3.14
C TRP A 110 -5.84 2.65 2.49
N ARG A 111 -5.12 3.44 3.25
CA ARG A 111 -4.22 4.46 2.70
C ARG A 111 -3.20 3.84 1.74
N THR A 112 -2.53 2.75 2.14
CA THR A 112 -1.55 2.04 1.31
C THR A 112 -2.20 1.45 0.06
N LEU A 113 -3.39 0.88 0.21
CA LEU A 113 -4.21 0.38 -0.89
C LEU A 113 -4.52 1.49 -1.90
N HIS A 114 -4.95 2.66 -1.43
CA HIS A 114 -5.27 3.81 -2.27
C HIS A 114 -4.02 4.41 -2.95
N GLU A 115 -2.87 4.42 -2.28
CA GLU A 115 -1.60 4.80 -2.90
C GLU A 115 -1.26 3.89 -4.09
N ALA A 116 -1.38 2.58 -3.90
CA ALA A 116 -1.12 1.59 -4.94
C ALA A 116 -2.12 1.71 -6.10
N GLU A 117 -3.40 1.95 -5.81
CA GLU A 117 -4.44 2.22 -6.82
C GLU A 117 -4.08 3.43 -7.70
N CYS A 118 -3.69 4.55 -7.10
CA CYS A 118 -3.31 5.75 -7.85
C CYS A 118 -2.10 5.49 -8.76
N ILE A 119 -1.11 4.77 -8.26
CA ILE A 119 0.10 4.43 -9.01
C ILE A 119 -0.22 3.52 -10.19
N ILE A 120 -0.91 2.40 -9.96
CA ILE A 120 -1.21 1.44 -11.03
C ILE A 120 -2.08 2.08 -12.12
N LYS A 121 -3.03 2.92 -11.74
CA LYS A 121 -3.86 3.68 -12.69
C LYS A 121 -3.00 4.52 -13.63
N LEU A 122 -2.08 5.31 -13.10
CA LEU A 122 -1.20 6.15 -13.90
C LEU A 122 -0.27 5.32 -14.78
N LEU A 123 0.25 4.20 -14.28
CA LEU A 123 1.15 3.33 -15.03
C LEU A 123 0.44 2.61 -16.18
N ILE A 124 -0.83 2.20 -16.01
CA ILE A 124 -1.63 1.62 -17.08
C ILE A 124 -1.96 2.69 -18.14
N GLU A 125 -2.39 3.88 -17.72
CA GLU A 125 -2.70 4.99 -18.63
C GLU A 125 -1.47 5.49 -19.40
N GLY A 126 -0.29 5.55 -18.75
CA GLY A 126 0.97 6.01 -19.33
C GLY A 126 1.69 4.97 -20.18
N GLY A 127 1.30 3.71 -20.10
CA GLY A 127 1.86 2.60 -20.87
C GLY A 127 3.33 2.29 -20.58
N ASP A 128 3.96 1.55 -21.49
CA ASP A 128 5.29 0.99 -21.30
C ASP A 128 6.38 2.05 -21.02
N ASP A 129 6.25 3.23 -21.60
CA ASP A 129 7.25 4.29 -21.42
C ASP A 129 7.23 4.82 -19.97
N LEU A 130 6.05 5.10 -19.41
CA LEU A 130 5.93 5.53 -18.03
C LEU A 130 6.34 4.42 -17.07
N GLN A 131 6.00 3.18 -17.37
CA GLN A 131 6.37 2.00 -16.57
C GLN A 131 7.90 1.83 -16.51
N ARG A 132 8.61 2.00 -17.63
CA ARG A 132 10.10 2.00 -17.64
C ARG A 132 10.69 3.12 -16.80
N VAL A 133 10.11 4.31 -16.88
CA VAL A 133 10.55 5.43 -16.03
C VAL A 133 10.30 5.12 -14.55
N TYR A 134 9.15 4.53 -14.20
CA TYR A 134 8.85 4.13 -12.82
C TYR A 134 9.85 3.08 -12.32
N LEU A 135 10.16 2.05 -13.12
CA LEU A 135 11.20 1.06 -12.79
C LEU A 135 12.57 1.71 -12.54
N LYS A 136 12.94 2.71 -13.35
CA LYS A 136 14.17 3.48 -13.13
C LYS A 136 14.17 4.17 -11.76
N HIS A 137 13.03 4.72 -11.33
CA HIS A 137 12.91 5.34 -10.01
C HIS A 137 12.97 4.32 -8.85
N ILE A 138 12.59 3.06 -9.08
CA ILE A 138 12.85 1.96 -8.13
C ILE A 138 14.37 1.73 -8.00
N VAL A 139 15.12 1.75 -9.10
CA VAL A 139 16.58 1.65 -9.06
C VAL A 139 17.20 2.82 -8.29
N TYR A 140 16.72 4.05 -8.49
CA TYR A 140 17.16 5.21 -7.72
C TYR A 140 16.90 5.05 -6.22
N ASN A 141 15.76 4.52 -5.84
CA ASN A 141 15.43 4.25 -4.44
C ASN A 141 16.33 3.17 -3.84
N ASN A 142 16.63 2.10 -4.59
CA ASN A 142 17.53 1.04 -4.14
C ASN A 142 18.96 1.56 -3.94
N ALA A 143 19.46 2.40 -4.85
CA ALA A 143 20.76 3.06 -4.69
C ALA A 143 20.78 3.97 -3.45
N PHE A 144 19.73 4.75 -3.25
CA PHE A 144 19.63 5.66 -2.10
C PHE A 144 19.55 4.93 -0.75
N ARG A 145 19.00 3.71 -0.73
CA ARG A 145 18.89 2.85 0.46
C ARG A 145 20.10 1.93 0.65
N GLU A 146 21.17 2.10 -0.14
CA GLU A 146 22.35 1.24 -0.11
C GLU A 146 22.04 -0.26 -0.34
N ALA A 147 20.97 -0.53 -1.09
CA ALA A 147 20.55 -1.89 -1.44
C ALA A 147 21.28 -2.46 -2.68
N ILE A 148 22.23 -1.72 -3.25
CA ILE A 148 23.09 -2.14 -4.37
C ILE A 148 24.50 -2.31 -3.82
N GLU A 149 25.02 -3.54 -3.90
CA GLU A 149 26.36 -3.88 -3.37
C GLU A 149 27.51 -3.24 -4.17
N ASP A 150 27.33 -3.06 -5.47
CA ASP A 150 28.30 -2.44 -6.36
C ASP A 150 28.32 -0.93 -6.19
N LYS A 151 29.42 -0.43 -5.57
CA LYS A 151 29.61 0.98 -5.29
C LYS A 151 29.76 1.82 -6.55
N ASP A 152 30.48 1.34 -7.55
CA ASP A 152 30.70 2.08 -8.81
C ASP A 152 29.38 2.22 -9.58
N ALA A 153 28.57 1.16 -9.61
CA ALA A 153 27.21 1.19 -10.17
C ALA A 153 26.33 2.19 -9.42
N THR A 154 26.40 2.20 -8.09
CA THR A 154 25.65 3.14 -7.22
C THR A 154 26.05 4.59 -7.54
N ASP A 155 27.33 4.89 -7.66
CA ASP A 155 27.83 6.24 -7.97
C ASP A 155 27.36 6.70 -9.37
N GLN A 156 27.37 5.83 -10.37
CA GLN A 156 26.84 6.14 -11.71
C GLN A 156 25.33 6.45 -11.67
N ILE A 157 24.57 5.70 -10.91
CA ILE A 157 23.13 5.93 -10.72
C ILE A 157 22.91 7.33 -10.09
N PHE A 158 23.69 7.71 -9.07
CA PHE A 158 23.60 9.05 -8.46
C PHE A 158 23.98 10.17 -9.43
N ILE A 159 25.03 9.98 -10.25
CA ILE A 159 25.43 10.94 -11.29
C ILE A 159 24.29 11.17 -12.27
N GLN A 160 23.71 10.10 -12.80
CA GLN A 160 22.59 10.18 -13.72
C GLN A 160 21.39 10.89 -13.09
N MET A 161 20.98 10.46 -11.87
CA MET A 161 19.86 11.05 -11.14
C MET A 161 20.04 12.55 -10.92
N LYS A 162 21.24 12.99 -10.49
CA LYS A 162 21.55 14.42 -10.26
C LYS A 162 21.50 15.22 -11.57
N ALA A 163 21.94 14.65 -12.67
CA ALA A 163 21.83 15.29 -13.98
C ALA A 163 20.37 15.49 -14.41
N GLU A 164 19.54 14.49 -14.23
CA GLU A 164 18.09 14.58 -14.51
C GLU A 164 17.39 15.61 -13.62
N MET A 165 17.70 15.62 -12.32
CA MET A 165 17.20 16.63 -11.36
C MET A 165 17.56 18.05 -11.79
N LYS A 166 18.83 18.26 -12.18
CA LYS A 166 19.31 19.56 -12.66
C LYS A 166 18.54 20.04 -13.90
N ASN A 167 18.25 19.14 -14.83
CA ASN A 167 17.46 19.43 -16.05
C ASN A 167 16.01 19.83 -15.70
N LYS A 168 15.49 19.42 -14.53
CA LYS A 168 14.17 19.79 -14.01
C LYS A 168 14.22 21.01 -13.06
N GLY A 169 15.37 21.65 -12.89
CA GLY A 169 15.55 22.78 -11.96
C GLY A 169 15.50 22.40 -10.49
N LEU A 170 15.63 21.13 -10.15
CA LEU A 170 15.59 20.61 -8.78
C LEU A 170 16.97 20.73 -8.11
N LYS A 171 16.96 20.93 -6.79
CA LYS A 171 18.15 21.04 -5.95
C LYS A 171 18.38 19.74 -5.14
N SER A 172 19.56 19.61 -4.54
CA SER A 172 19.90 18.43 -3.71
C SER A 172 18.89 18.16 -2.57
N LYS A 173 18.29 19.21 -2.00
CA LYS A 173 17.24 19.07 -0.97
C LYS A 173 15.97 18.37 -1.48
N ASP A 174 15.76 18.37 -2.79
CA ASP A 174 14.58 17.77 -3.42
C ASP A 174 14.81 16.30 -3.83
N MET A 175 16.02 15.76 -3.56
CA MET A 175 16.44 14.43 -3.99
C MET A 175 15.46 13.34 -3.56
N LYS A 176 15.08 13.29 -2.27
CA LYS A 176 14.13 12.28 -1.76
C LYS A 176 12.80 12.35 -2.49
N LYS A 177 12.25 13.55 -2.69
CA LYS A 177 11.00 13.75 -3.44
C LYS A 177 11.14 13.33 -4.90
N TYR A 178 12.30 13.59 -5.52
CA TYR A 178 12.56 13.18 -6.88
C TYR A 178 12.65 11.65 -7.00
N ILE A 179 13.33 10.98 -6.07
CA ILE A 179 13.40 9.52 -6.04
C ILE A 179 11.98 8.92 -5.97
N GLU A 180 11.14 9.42 -5.08
CA GLU A 180 9.81 8.89 -4.83
C GLU A 180 8.80 9.25 -5.94
N TYR A 181 8.85 10.47 -6.47
CA TYR A 181 7.78 11.03 -7.31
C TYR A 181 8.27 11.60 -8.66
N GLY A 182 9.57 11.61 -8.94
CA GLY A 182 10.11 12.22 -10.16
C GLY A 182 9.65 11.55 -11.46
N TRP A 183 9.21 10.30 -11.41
CA TRP A 183 8.59 9.60 -12.52
C TRP A 183 7.32 10.31 -13.05
N LEU A 184 6.65 11.11 -12.21
CA LEU A 184 5.49 11.92 -12.60
C LEU A 184 5.79 12.90 -13.74
N TYR A 185 7.03 13.40 -13.85
CA TYR A 185 7.41 14.28 -14.97
C TYR A 185 7.25 13.65 -16.34
N SER A 186 7.15 12.32 -16.42
CA SER A 186 6.90 11.57 -17.64
C SER A 186 5.43 11.17 -17.81
N SER A 187 4.57 11.51 -16.86
CA SER A 187 3.13 11.28 -16.96
C SER A 187 2.44 12.44 -17.67
N ASN A 188 1.63 12.14 -18.68
CA ASN A 188 0.80 13.13 -19.38
C ASN A 188 -0.26 13.81 -18.46
N SER A 189 -0.56 13.18 -17.34
CA SER A 189 -1.54 13.68 -16.35
C SER A 189 -0.92 14.61 -15.30
N PHE A 190 0.41 14.79 -15.32
CA PHE A 190 1.13 15.65 -14.39
C PHE A 190 1.64 16.91 -15.10
N ASP A 191 1.07 18.07 -14.76
CA ASP A 191 1.50 19.36 -15.28
C ASP A 191 2.48 20.04 -14.34
N SER A 192 3.78 19.95 -14.65
CA SER A 192 4.85 20.55 -13.85
C SER A 192 4.88 22.08 -13.87
N THR A 193 4.15 22.72 -14.79
CA THR A 193 4.03 24.19 -14.90
C THR A 193 2.92 24.74 -14.01
N ASN A 194 1.98 23.90 -13.65
CA ASN A 194 0.86 24.25 -12.78
C ASN A 194 1.27 24.14 -11.30
N PRO A 195 1.27 25.25 -10.52
CA PRO A 195 1.68 25.25 -9.12
C PRO A 195 0.81 24.39 -8.20
N ALA A 196 -0.37 23.96 -8.68
CA ALA A 196 -1.24 23.04 -7.97
C ALA A 196 -0.74 21.58 -8.01
N PHE A 197 0.24 21.25 -8.86
CA PHE A 197 0.92 19.96 -8.85
C PHE A 197 2.24 20.06 -8.10
N LYS A 198 2.54 19.05 -7.26
CA LYS A 198 3.78 18.97 -6.50
C LYS A 198 4.33 17.54 -6.52
N LEU A 199 5.64 17.40 -6.27
CA LEU A 199 6.27 16.08 -6.10
C LEU A 199 5.96 15.52 -4.70
N ASN A 200 4.74 15.05 -4.51
CA ASN A 200 4.27 14.32 -3.35
C ASN A 200 3.10 13.42 -3.76
N PHE A 201 2.60 12.62 -2.84
CA PHE A 201 1.47 11.75 -3.15
C PHE A 201 0.20 12.55 -3.44
N ARG A 202 -0.27 13.40 -2.53
CA ARG A 202 -1.57 14.08 -2.61
C ARG A 202 -1.69 15.02 -3.80
N ASP A 203 -0.77 16.00 -3.89
CA ASP A 203 -0.82 17.04 -4.93
C ASP A 203 -0.12 16.60 -6.24
N GLY A 204 0.50 15.43 -6.27
CA GLY A 204 1.15 14.81 -7.42
C GLY A 204 0.41 13.59 -7.90
N VAL A 205 0.66 12.43 -7.28
CA VAL A 205 0.16 11.11 -7.73
C VAL A 205 -1.37 11.06 -7.71
N GLN A 206 -1.98 11.34 -6.57
CA GLN A 206 -3.43 11.27 -6.40
C GLN A 206 -4.17 12.25 -7.31
N LYS A 207 -3.62 13.46 -7.46
CA LYS A 207 -4.18 14.47 -8.34
C LYS A 207 -4.06 14.10 -9.81
N ALA A 208 -2.90 13.61 -10.24
CA ALA A 208 -2.69 13.12 -11.60
C ALA A 208 -3.60 11.92 -11.92
N ALA A 209 -3.82 11.02 -10.95
CA ALA A 209 -4.76 9.91 -11.05
C ALA A 209 -6.24 10.34 -11.07
N LYS A 210 -6.55 11.64 -10.87
CA LYS A 210 -7.92 12.19 -10.79
C LYS A 210 -8.74 11.62 -9.63
N LEU A 211 -8.07 11.30 -8.52
CA LEU A 211 -8.67 10.72 -7.31
C LEU A 211 -8.64 11.67 -6.10
N SER A 212 -8.51 13.00 -6.33
CA SER A 212 -8.44 14.01 -5.28
C SER A 212 -9.68 14.08 -4.39
N LYS A 213 -10.83 13.50 -4.80
CA LYS A 213 -12.02 13.39 -3.96
C LYS A 213 -11.76 12.61 -2.66
N TYR A 214 -10.75 11.76 -2.62
CA TYR A 214 -10.34 10.98 -1.45
C TYR A 214 -9.25 11.66 -0.60
N SER A 215 -8.85 12.91 -0.89
CA SER A 215 -7.74 13.58 -0.18
C SER A 215 -7.99 13.73 1.32
N VAL A 216 -9.22 14.03 1.73
CA VAL A 216 -9.60 14.14 3.14
C VAL A 216 -9.50 12.78 3.85
N TRP A 217 -9.95 11.72 3.19
CA TRP A 217 -9.85 10.36 3.73
C TRP A 217 -8.38 9.92 3.84
N TYR A 218 -7.59 10.22 2.81
CA TYR A 218 -6.16 9.93 2.82
C TYR A 218 -5.42 10.65 3.96
N GLU A 219 -5.72 11.93 4.19
CA GLU A 219 -5.15 12.70 5.30
C GLU A 219 -5.53 12.08 6.64
N ALA A 220 -6.80 11.78 6.86
CA ALA A 220 -7.28 11.15 8.08
C ALA A 220 -6.58 9.78 8.31
N ALA A 221 -6.47 8.93 7.29
CA ALA A 221 -5.75 7.66 7.38
C ALA A 221 -4.24 7.85 7.64
N SER A 222 -3.63 8.93 7.12
CA SER A 222 -2.24 9.29 7.39
C SER A 222 -2.03 9.72 8.84
N GLU A 223 -2.93 10.52 9.41
CA GLU A 223 -2.89 10.92 10.81
C GLU A 223 -2.99 9.70 11.75
N LEU A 224 -3.79 8.68 11.36
CA LEU A 224 -3.85 7.40 12.05
C LEU A 224 -2.48 6.74 12.17
N SER A 225 -1.79 6.63 11.10
CA SER A 225 -0.48 5.97 11.05
C SER A 225 0.57 6.70 11.91
N HIS A 226 0.33 7.96 12.25
CA HIS A 226 1.21 8.81 13.05
C HIS A 226 0.75 9.01 14.50
N SER A 227 -0.22 8.21 14.98
CA SER A 227 -0.75 8.28 16.36
C SER A 227 -1.19 9.68 16.76
N SER A 228 -1.86 10.41 15.88
CA SER A 228 -2.38 11.74 16.14
C SER A 228 -3.40 11.71 17.31
N PRO A 229 -3.45 12.73 18.19
CA PRO A 229 -4.43 12.80 19.27
C PRO A 229 -5.89 12.72 18.83
N VAL A 230 -6.20 13.07 17.58
CA VAL A 230 -7.54 12.97 16.96
C VAL A 230 -8.13 11.56 17.07
N PHE A 231 -7.27 10.52 17.10
CA PHE A 231 -7.69 9.12 17.26
C PHE A 231 -8.39 8.78 18.54
N PHE A 232 -7.94 9.34 19.65
CA PHE A 232 -8.48 9.02 20.96
C PHE A 232 -9.91 9.52 21.13
N TYR A 233 -10.39 10.37 20.24
CA TYR A 233 -11.71 10.98 20.27
C TYR A 233 -12.66 10.48 19.18
N SER A 234 -12.16 9.71 18.21
CA SER A 234 -12.98 9.19 17.11
C SER A 234 -13.60 7.85 17.50
N ARG A 235 -14.85 7.64 17.10
CA ARG A 235 -15.54 6.37 17.33
C ARG A 235 -15.00 5.30 16.36
N GLU A 236 -14.83 4.11 16.86
CA GLU A 236 -14.34 2.97 16.09
C GLU A 236 -15.24 2.66 14.87
N GLU A 237 -16.56 2.79 15.05
CA GLU A 237 -17.54 2.58 13.98
C GLU A 237 -17.28 3.47 12.76
N TYR A 238 -16.83 4.68 12.98
CA TYR A 238 -16.48 5.61 11.90
C TYR A 238 -15.34 5.09 11.03
N PHE A 239 -14.32 4.50 11.62
CA PHE A 239 -13.20 3.93 10.86
C PHE A 239 -13.56 2.64 10.15
N ILE A 240 -14.46 1.82 10.74
CA ILE A 240 -15.03 0.66 10.07
C ILE A 240 -15.75 1.09 8.79
N GLU A 241 -16.59 2.10 8.90
CA GLU A 241 -17.38 2.60 7.78
C GLU A 241 -16.47 3.15 6.67
N LEU A 242 -15.51 4.00 7.02
CA LEU A 242 -14.55 4.55 6.05
C LEU A 242 -13.66 3.48 5.40
N ALA A 243 -13.15 2.53 6.17
CA ALA A 243 -12.34 1.44 5.64
C ALA A 243 -13.16 0.55 4.70
N THR A 244 -14.42 0.25 5.06
CA THR A 244 -15.32 -0.59 4.26
C THR A 244 -15.69 0.10 2.95
N ILE A 245 -16.19 1.34 3.00
CA ILE A 245 -16.58 2.09 1.79
C ILE A 245 -15.35 2.30 0.89
N GLY A 246 -14.23 2.73 1.49
CA GLY A 246 -12.99 2.95 0.76
C GLY A 246 -12.45 1.69 0.09
N LEU A 247 -12.58 0.53 0.75
CA LEU A 247 -12.19 -0.76 0.19
C LEU A 247 -13.03 -1.13 -1.03
N TYR A 248 -14.37 -1.03 -0.94
CA TYR A 248 -15.25 -1.31 -2.06
C TYR A 248 -15.01 -0.39 -3.24
N ASP A 249 -14.89 0.92 -2.98
CA ASP A 249 -14.61 1.91 -4.00
C ASP A 249 -13.30 1.65 -4.75
N VAL A 250 -12.25 1.23 -4.04
CA VAL A 250 -10.97 0.87 -4.67
C VAL A 250 -11.12 -0.41 -5.49
N LEU A 251 -11.73 -1.46 -4.93
CA LEU A 251 -11.85 -2.75 -5.62
C LEU A 251 -12.67 -2.66 -6.90
N GLU A 252 -13.76 -1.91 -6.92
CA GLU A 252 -14.55 -1.68 -8.14
C GLU A 252 -13.69 -1.08 -9.25
N ARG A 253 -12.88 -0.06 -8.91
CA ARG A 253 -11.99 0.57 -9.90
C ARG A 253 -10.82 -0.33 -10.30
N ILE A 254 -10.29 -1.12 -9.38
CA ILE A 254 -9.22 -2.09 -9.66
C ILE A 254 -9.72 -3.20 -10.57
N GLU A 255 -10.92 -3.69 -10.34
CA GLU A 255 -11.53 -4.69 -11.21
C GLU A 255 -11.69 -4.17 -12.64
N ASP A 256 -12.24 -2.96 -12.83
CA ASP A 256 -12.35 -2.31 -14.14
C ASP A 256 -10.99 -2.11 -14.82
N MET A 257 -9.99 -1.64 -14.07
CA MET A 257 -8.62 -1.49 -14.59
C MET A 257 -7.99 -2.82 -14.97
N PHE A 258 -8.21 -3.86 -14.19
CA PHE A 258 -7.70 -5.20 -14.45
C PHE A 258 -8.29 -5.78 -15.73
N TYR A 259 -9.60 -5.70 -15.93
CA TYR A 259 -10.26 -6.17 -17.14
C TYR A 259 -9.78 -5.41 -18.39
N LYS A 260 -9.68 -4.09 -18.33
CA LYS A 260 -9.13 -3.26 -19.43
C LYS A 260 -7.68 -3.62 -19.76
N TYR A 261 -6.89 -3.91 -18.74
CA TYR A 261 -5.51 -4.38 -18.92
C TYR A 261 -5.47 -5.75 -19.61
N MET A 262 -6.35 -6.67 -19.22
CA MET A 262 -6.48 -8.00 -19.81
C MET A 262 -6.91 -7.96 -21.29
N GLU A 263 -7.87 -7.11 -21.63
CA GLU A 263 -8.31 -6.90 -23.01
C GLU A 263 -7.18 -6.42 -23.91
N ARG A 264 -6.37 -5.48 -23.42
CA ARG A 264 -5.22 -4.93 -24.14
C ARG A 264 -4.21 -6.01 -24.57
N TYR A 265 -4.07 -7.07 -23.79
CA TYR A 265 -3.14 -8.17 -24.08
C TYR A 265 -3.81 -9.41 -24.67
N GLY A 266 -5.07 -9.32 -25.08
CA GLY A 266 -5.79 -10.39 -25.77
C GLY A 266 -6.02 -11.65 -24.94
N VAL A 267 -6.03 -11.52 -23.62
CA VAL A 267 -6.26 -12.64 -22.69
C VAL A 267 -7.76 -12.88 -22.50
N ILE A 268 -8.59 -11.86 -22.68
CA ILE A 268 -10.04 -11.96 -22.74
C ILE A 268 -10.47 -11.53 -24.14
N THR A 269 -10.96 -12.45 -24.93
CA THR A 269 -11.81 -12.12 -26.08
C THR A 269 -13.18 -11.72 -25.54
N GLN A 270 -13.72 -10.61 -26.02
CA GLN A 270 -15.09 -10.18 -25.70
C GLN A 270 -16.03 -11.37 -25.81
N ILE A 271 -16.74 -11.67 -24.72
CA ILE A 271 -17.86 -12.60 -24.69
C ILE A 271 -19.09 -11.84 -25.18
#